data_276f786110b646743c4afc5b3c40bf66
#
_entry.id   276f786110b646743c4afc5b3c40bf66
#
_cell.length_a   1.000
_cell.length_b   1.000
_cell.length_c   1.000
_cell.angle_alpha   90.00
_cell.angle_beta   90.00
_cell.angle_gamma   90.00
#
_symmetry.space_group_name_H-M   'P 1'
#
loop_
_entity.id
_entity.type
_entity.pdbx_description
1 polymer ?
#
loop_
_entity_poly.entity_id
_entity_poly.type
_entity_poly.pdbx_seq_one_letter_code
_entity_poly.pdbx_strand_id
1 'polypeptide(L)'
;MMMSIDIIPVPTDEAVKEVENRLLGVESNITNWQRKQNANNNFSAVIPYDMEQQRKESKEFLDDLTTRDQRMMFANLTLVITADTKEQLDADAETILITGRKHLCQIAPLNYQQLDGLNTVLPIGVRHIDTLRTLTTESLSVLMPFRVQEIMDKNGIYYGENAISHNLIMVNLSLIHISEPTRPEPIS
;
A
#
# COMPACT_ATOMS: atom_id res chain seq x y z
N MET A 1 -13.09 -8.11 -5.96
CA MET A 1 -11.73 -7.73 -5.51
C MET A 1 -11.82 -7.05 -4.15
N MET A 2 -10.98 -7.46 -3.20
CA MET A 2 -10.85 -6.87 -1.86
C MET A 2 -9.41 -6.39 -1.68
N MET A 3 -9.21 -5.33 -0.88
CA MET A 3 -7.89 -4.76 -0.60
C MET A 3 -7.80 -4.42 0.89
N SER A 4 -6.68 -4.79 1.51
CA SER A 4 -6.31 -4.35 2.85
C SER A 4 -5.02 -3.55 2.81
N ILE A 5 -4.96 -2.51 3.60
CA ILE A 5 -3.73 -1.75 3.87
C ILE A 5 -3.51 -1.82 5.38
N ASP A 6 -2.50 -2.57 5.79
CA ASP A 6 -2.12 -2.72 7.18
C ASP A 6 -1.00 -1.73 7.51
N ILE A 7 -1.18 -0.92 8.53
CA ILE A 7 -0.24 0.13 8.91
C ILE A 7 0.18 -0.09 10.37
N ILE A 8 1.50 -0.16 10.59
CA ILE A 8 2.08 -0.34 11.92
C ILE A 8 2.96 0.87 12.19
N PRO A 9 2.58 1.76 13.12
CA PRO A 9 3.44 2.88 13.51
C PRO A 9 4.65 2.37 14.30
N VAL A 10 5.82 2.95 14.02
CA VAL A 10 7.06 2.66 14.74
C VAL A 10 7.36 3.83 15.69
N PRO A 11 7.70 3.58 16.97
CA PRO A 11 8.13 4.63 17.88
C PRO A 11 9.33 5.41 17.29
N THR A 12 9.35 6.73 17.44
CA THR A 12 10.34 7.59 16.77
C THR A 12 11.77 7.27 17.18
N ASP A 13 11.99 6.91 18.46
CA ASP A 13 13.29 6.53 18.99
C ASP A 13 13.81 5.21 18.37
N GLU A 14 12.94 4.24 18.20
CA GLU A 14 13.27 2.98 17.50
C GLU A 14 13.52 3.22 16.02
N ALA A 15 12.69 4.04 15.38
CA ALA A 15 12.81 4.39 13.97
C ALA A 15 14.17 5.07 13.66
N VAL A 16 14.53 6.07 14.44
CA VAL A 16 15.81 6.78 14.30
C VAL A 16 16.98 5.81 14.46
N LYS A 17 16.96 4.99 15.50
CA LYS A 17 18.00 4.00 15.77
C LYS A 17 18.14 2.97 14.64
N GLU A 18 17.03 2.52 14.07
CA GLU A 18 17.06 1.58 12.94
C GLU A 18 17.70 2.21 11.70
N VAL A 19 17.31 3.46 11.38
CA VAL A 19 17.86 4.19 10.22
C VAL A 19 19.34 4.54 10.42
N GLU A 20 19.75 4.91 11.63
CA GLU A 20 21.17 5.12 11.97
C GLU A 20 21.98 3.84 11.80
N ASN A 21 21.50 2.71 12.28
CA ASN A 21 22.15 1.41 12.10
C ASN A 21 22.29 1.04 10.61
N ARG A 22 21.25 1.31 9.83
CA ARG A 22 21.28 1.09 8.37
C ARG A 22 22.32 1.98 7.70
N LEU A 23 22.38 3.27 8.06
CA LEU A 23 23.37 4.20 7.54
C LEU A 23 24.80 3.76 7.88
N LEU A 24 25.05 3.37 9.15
CA LEU A 24 26.33 2.82 9.57
C LEU A 24 26.75 1.57 8.78
N GLY A 25 25.79 0.68 8.49
CA GLY A 25 26.01 -0.48 7.62
C GLY A 25 26.46 -0.09 6.22
N VAL A 26 25.79 0.88 5.61
CA VAL A 26 26.14 1.40 4.27
C VAL A 26 27.53 2.04 4.29
N GLU A 27 27.84 2.88 5.28
CA GLU A 27 29.17 3.53 5.42
C GLU A 27 30.28 2.51 5.64
N SER A 28 30.02 1.47 6.42
CA SER A 28 30.96 0.35 6.61
C SER A 28 31.23 -0.38 5.29
N ASN A 29 30.19 -0.63 4.50
CA ASN A 29 30.32 -1.28 3.18
C ASN A 29 31.15 -0.41 2.22
N ILE A 30 30.92 0.90 2.19
CA ILE A 30 31.72 1.85 1.39
C ILE A 30 33.17 1.84 1.83
N THR A 31 33.43 1.89 3.13
CA THR A 31 34.80 1.84 3.69
C THR A 31 35.53 0.54 3.34
N ASN A 32 34.84 -0.59 3.46
CA ASN A 32 35.39 -1.90 3.09
C ASN A 32 35.68 -1.99 1.58
N TRP A 33 34.80 -1.44 0.76
CA TRP A 33 35.01 -1.38 -0.68
C TRP A 33 36.25 -0.52 -1.01
N GLN A 34 36.39 0.67 -0.42
CA GLN A 34 37.56 1.55 -0.60
C GLN A 34 38.86 0.87 -0.16
N ARG A 35 38.85 0.15 1.00
CA ARG A 35 40.02 -0.61 1.45
C ARG A 35 40.45 -1.69 0.44
N LYS A 36 39.48 -2.38 -0.15
CA LYS A 36 39.77 -3.38 -1.20
C LYS A 36 40.34 -2.72 -2.45
N GLN A 37 39.87 -1.56 -2.88
CA GLN A 37 40.42 -0.85 -4.04
C GLN A 37 41.84 -0.36 -3.76
N ASN A 38 42.10 0.16 -2.58
CA ASN A 38 43.41 0.61 -2.18
C ASN A 38 44.43 -0.56 -2.11
N ALA A 39 44.01 -1.73 -1.62
CA ALA A 39 44.83 -2.93 -1.61
C ALA A 39 45.19 -3.43 -3.04
N ASN A 40 44.33 -3.14 -4.02
CA ASN A 40 44.53 -3.41 -5.43
C ASN A 40 45.29 -2.27 -6.18
N ASN A 41 45.87 -1.30 -5.45
CA ASN A 41 46.55 -0.11 -6.01
C ASN A 41 45.64 0.76 -6.90
N ASN A 42 44.33 0.71 -6.73
CA ASN A 42 43.34 1.51 -7.47
C ASN A 42 42.88 2.68 -6.63
N PHE A 43 43.74 3.68 -6.40
CA PHE A 43 43.47 4.83 -5.52
C PHE A 43 42.49 5.84 -6.10
N SER A 44 42.21 5.78 -7.41
CA SER A 44 41.24 6.68 -8.09
C SER A 44 39.89 6.04 -8.32
N ALA A 45 39.59 4.90 -7.70
CA ALA A 45 38.34 4.23 -7.85
C ALA A 45 37.18 5.07 -7.27
N VAL A 46 36.20 5.38 -8.12
CA VAL A 46 34.98 6.11 -7.72
C VAL A 46 34.03 5.13 -7.03
N ILE A 47 33.43 5.58 -5.93
CA ILE A 47 32.42 4.79 -5.21
C ILE A 47 31.31 4.39 -6.18
N PRO A 48 30.87 3.11 -6.21
CA PRO A 48 29.74 2.68 -7.03
C PRO A 48 28.50 3.51 -6.77
N TYR A 49 27.82 3.88 -7.85
CA TYR A 49 26.61 4.72 -7.79
C TYR A 49 25.56 4.17 -6.80
N ASP A 50 25.35 2.85 -6.80
CA ASP A 50 24.37 2.22 -5.92
C ASP A 50 24.66 2.43 -4.43
N MET A 51 25.94 2.37 -4.03
CA MET A 51 26.36 2.60 -2.64
C MET A 51 26.18 4.07 -2.25
N GLU A 52 26.52 4.98 -3.15
CA GLU A 52 26.34 6.43 -2.93
C GLU A 52 24.84 6.78 -2.85
N GLN A 53 24.03 6.19 -3.71
CA GLN A 53 22.58 6.36 -3.70
C GLN A 53 21.97 5.85 -2.37
N GLN A 54 22.35 4.65 -1.92
CA GLN A 54 21.88 4.10 -0.64
C GLN A 54 22.29 4.98 0.55
N ARG A 55 23.50 5.53 0.52
CA ARG A 55 23.97 6.46 1.56
C ARG A 55 23.11 7.72 1.58
N LYS A 56 22.86 8.31 0.42
CA LYS A 56 22.05 9.51 0.26
C LYS A 56 20.62 9.27 0.75
N GLU A 57 19.96 8.21 0.29
CA GLU A 57 18.60 7.85 0.71
C GLU A 57 18.49 7.63 2.22
N SER A 58 19.49 6.96 2.82
CA SER A 58 19.49 6.73 4.27
C SER A 58 19.66 8.03 5.07
N LYS A 59 20.46 8.98 4.57
CA LYS A 59 20.62 10.30 5.18
C LYS A 59 19.38 11.17 5.04
N GLU A 60 18.76 11.20 3.87
CA GLU A 60 17.51 11.91 3.62
C GLU A 60 16.39 11.37 4.52
N PHE A 61 16.29 10.05 4.64
CA PHE A 61 15.31 9.41 5.51
C PHE A 61 15.53 9.76 7.00
N LEU A 62 16.79 9.81 7.44
CA LEU A 62 17.12 10.23 8.81
C LEU A 62 16.77 11.71 9.05
N ASP A 63 17.03 12.59 8.08
CA ASP A 63 16.66 14.00 8.14
C ASP A 63 15.14 14.18 8.17
N ASP A 64 14.39 13.41 7.39
CA ASP A 64 12.93 13.40 7.42
C ASP A 64 12.38 13.07 8.81
N LEU A 65 12.97 12.07 9.49
CA LEU A 65 12.54 11.68 10.84
C LEU A 65 12.93 12.68 11.93
N THR A 66 14.09 13.34 11.79
CA THR A 66 14.65 14.20 12.86
C THR A 66 14.30 15.67 12.69
N THR A 67 14.21 16.17 11.46
CA THR A 67 14.07 17.61 11.15
C THR A 67 12.67 17.94 10.63
N ARG A 68 12.06 17.04 9.83
CA ARG A 68 10.77 17.30 9.18
C ARG A 68 9.56 16.73 9.90
N ASP A 69 9.74 16.24 11.13
CA ASP A 69 8.67 15.64 11.96
C ASP A 69 7.90 14.51 11.26
N GLN A 70 8.55 13.83 10.30
CA GLN A 70 7.99 12.65 9.67
C GLN A 70 8.08 11.45 10.63
N ARG A 71 7.13 10.53 10.52
CA ARG A 71 7.14 9.28 11.28
C ARG A 71 7.34 8.09 10.38
N MET A 72 8.09 7.12 10.86
CA MET A 72 8.27 5.84 10.19
C MET A 72 7.09 4.93 10.49
N MET A 73 6.59 4.28 9.45
CA MET A 73 5.53 3.29 9.54
C MET A 73 5.88 2.09 8.67
N PHE A 74 5.52 0.91 9.13
CA PHE A 74 5.51 -0.25 8.28
C PHE A 74 4.14 -0.39 7.65
N ALA A 75 4.09 -0.60 6.35
CA ALA A 75 2.85 -0.82 5.62
C ALA A 75 2.91 -2.11 4.81
N ASN A 76 1.79 -2.79 4.76
CA ASN A 76 1.55 -3.93 3.88
C ASN A 76 0.28 -3.67 3.08
N LEU A 77 0.31 -3.98 1.78
CA LEU A 77 -0.85 -3.89 0.90
C LEU A 77 -1.14 -5.28 0.34
N THR A 78 -2.27 -5.83 0.72
CA THR A 78 -2.73 -7.15 0.28
C THR A 78 -3.97 -7.02 -0.59
N LEU A 79 -3.97 -7.68 -1.75
CA LEU A 79 -5.10 -7.73 -2.68
C LEU A 79 -5.63 -9.15 -2.79
N VAL A 80 -6.94 -9.31 -2.71
CA VAL A 80 -7.63 -10.58 -3.00
C VAL A 80 -8.57 -10.39 -4.18
N ILE A 81 -8.42 -11.26 -5.17
CA ILE A 81 -9.27 -11.34 -6.35
C ILE A 81 -10.10 -12.60 -6.27
N THR A 82 -11.34 -12.51 -6.70
CA THR A 82 -12.27 -13.64 -6.82
C THR A 82 -12.89 -13.63 -8.21
N ALA A 83 -13.07 -14.78 -8.80
CA ALA A 83 -13.75 -14.96 -10.07
C ALA A 83 -14.58 -16.25 -10.07
N ASP A 84 -15.52 -16.38 -10.99
CA ASP A 84 -16.39 -17.55 -11.08
C ASP A 84 -15.70 -18.75 -11.73
N THR A 85 -14.71 -18.51 -12.59
CA THR A 85 -13.91 -19.54 -13.25
C THR A 85 -12.43 -19.32 -13.02
N LYS A 86 -11.65 -20.40 -13.11
CA LYS A 86 -10.19 -20.33 -12.94
C LYS A 86 -9.54 -19.53 -14.07
N GLU A 87 -10.02 -19.70 -15.30
CA GLU A 87 -9.51 -19.01 -16.48
C GLU A 87 -9.67 -17.48 -16.35
N GLN A 88 -10.82 -17.05 -15.83
CA GLN A 88 -11.07 -15.64 -15.55
C GLN A 88 -10.19 -15.13 -14.42
N LEU A 89 -10.00 -15.91 -13.35
CA LEU A 89 -9.13 -15.55 -12.23
C LEU A 89 -7.69 -15.36 -12.69
N ASP A 90 -7.16 -16.25 -13.52
CA ASP A 90 -5.81 -16.18 -14.05
C ASP A 90 -5.63 -14.95 -14.97
N ALA A 91 -6.61 -14.63 -15.82
CA ALA A 91 -6.61 -13.45 -16.68
C ALA A 91 -6.68 -12.14 -15.87
N ASP A 92 -7.51 -12.08 -14.84
CA ASP A 92 -7.63 -10.91 -13.95
C ASP A 92 -6.35 -10.71 -13.15
N ALA A 93 -5.74 -11.79 -12.65
CA ALA A 93 -4.46 -11.74 -11.94
C ALA A 93 -3.34 -11.21 -12.85
N GLU A 94 -3.23 -11.71 -14.08
CA GLU A 94 -2.26 -11.23 -15.06
C GLU A 94 -2.46 -9.75 -15.37
N THR A 95 -3.70 -9.31 -15.55
CA THR A 95 -4.04 -7.91 -15.79
C THR A 95 -3.57 -7.00 -14.65
N ILE A 96 -3.76 -7.41 -13.40
CA ILE A 96 -3.30 -6.66 -12.22
C ILE A 96 -1.77 -6.61 -12.18
N LEU A 97 -1.09 -7.72 -12.44
CA LEU A 97 0.38 -7.76 -12.47
C LEU A 97 0.97 -6.86 -13.55
N ILE A 98 0.37 -6.86 -14.75
CA ILE A 98 0.78 -5.98 -15.87
C ILE A 98 0.53 -4.52 -15.50
N THR A 99 -0.63 -4.21 -14.93
CA THR A 99 -0.98 -2.85 -14.49
C THR A 99 -0.02 -2.36 -13.41
N GLY A 100 0.30 -3.21 -12.42
CA GLY A 100 1.29 -2.88 -11.40
C GLY A 100 2.65 -2.55 -12.00
N ARG A 101 3.16 -3.38 -12.92
CA ARG A 101 4.43 -3.13 -13.61
C ARG A 101 4.42 -1.83 -14.42
N LYS A 102 3.31 -1.51 -15.09
CA LYS A 102 3.14 -0.26 -15.83
C LYS A 102 3.27 0.97 -14.93
N HIS A 103 2.87 0.86 -13.68
CA HIS A 103 2.98 1.91 -12.67
C HIS A 103 4.20 1.76 -11.75
N LEU A 104 5.19 0.98 -12.14
CA LEU A 104 6.42 0.71 -11.39
C LEU A 104 6.17 0.10 -10.00
N CYS A 105 5.01 -0.51 -9.80
CA CYS A 105 4.67 -1.24 -8.59
C CYS A 105 4.96 -2.73 -8.77
N GLN A 106 5.76 -3.29 -7.88
CA GLN A 106 6.02 -4.71 -7.87
C GLN A 106 4.96 -5.43 -7.04
N ILE A 107 4.07 -6.14 -7.72
CA ILE A 107 3.06 -7.00 -7.09
C ILE A 107 3.53 -8.44 -7.24
N ALA A 108 3.51 -9.21 -6.17
CA ALA A 108 3.88 -10.62 -6.17
C ALA A 108 2.68 -11.48 -5.74
N PRO A 109 2.37 -12.57 -6.45
CA PRO A 109 1.34 -13.51 -6.03
C PRO A 109 1.78 -14.24 -4.75
N LEU A 110 0.84 -14.45 -3.83
CA LEU A 110 1.05 -15.21 -2.60
C LEU A 110 0.93 -16.71 -2.90
N ASN A 111 2.02 -17.31 -3.40
CA ASN A 111 2.06 -18.75 -3.65
C ASN A 111 2.10 -19.52 -2.34
N TYR A 112 1.15 -20.47 -2.15
CA TYR A 112 0.98 -21.30 -0.95
C TYR A 112 0.60 -20.54 0.35
N GLN A 113 0.35 -19.23 0.26
CA GLN A 113 -0.08 -18.36 1.37
C GLN A 113 -1.44 -17.69 1.07
N GLN A 114 -2.23 -18.27 0.18
CA GLN A 114 -3.51 -17.68 -0.24
C GLN A 114 -4.50 -17.55 0.92
N LEU A 115 -4.52 -18.53 1.83
CA LEU A 115 -5.38 -18.51 3.01
C LEU A 115 -4.96 -17.40 3.98
N ASP A 116 -3.66 -17.24 4.20
CA ASP A 116 -3.11 -16.17 5.03
C ASP A 116 -3.39 -14.80 4.44
N GLY A 117 -3.28 -14.66 3.10
CA GLY A 117 -3.67 -13.46 2.38
C GLY A 117 -5.16 -13.14 2.51
N LEU A 118 -6.03 -14.14 2.38
CA LEU A 118 -7.46 -13.97 2.57
C LEU A 118 -7.79 -13.52 4.01
N ASN A 119 -7.23 -14.19 5.01
CA ASN A 119 -7.44 -13.84 6.42
C ASN A 119 -6.95 -12.42 6.74
N THR A 120 -5.86 -11.98 6.11
CA THR A 120 -5.35 -10.61 6.28
C THR A 120 -6.29 -9.56 5.69
N VAL A 121 -6.98 -9.86 4.56
CA VAL A 121 -7.88 -8.91 3.90
C VAL A 121 -9.27 -8.86 4.54
N LEU A 122 -9.69 -9.93 5.21
CA LEU A 122 -10.97 -9.95 5.91
C LEU A 122 -10.96 -8.97 7.09
N PRO A 123 -12.08 -8.30 7.41
CA PRO A 123 -12.18 -7.29 8.47
C PRO A 123 -12.20 -7.92 9.88
N ILE A 124 -11.29 -8.85 10.13
CA ILE A 124 -11.11 -9.54 11.44
C ILE A 124 -9.96 -8.97 12.27
N GLY A 125 -9.22 -8.00 11.71
CA GLY A 125 -8.15 -7.30 12.44
C GLY A 125 -6.89 -8.13 12.69
N VAL A 126 -6.67 -9.20 11.93
CA VAL A 126 -5.50 -10.06 12.06
C VAL A 126 -4.69 -10.05 10.77
N ARG A 127 -3.40 -9.80 10.89
CA ARG A 127 -2.45 -9.84 9.78
C ARG A 127 -1.64 -11.14 9.85
N HIS A 128 -1.67 -11.93 8.78
CA HIS A 128 -0.90 -13.17 8.64
C HIS A 128 0.25 -13.05 7.64
N ILE A 129 0.32 -11.94 6.89
CA ILE A 129 1.37 -11.68 5.88
C ILE A 129 2.37 -10.67 6.43
N ASP A 130 3.67 -11.02 6.37
CA ASP A 130 4.78 -10.21 6.91
C ASP A 130 5.62 -9.49 5.84
N THR A 131 5.04 -9.19 4.68
CA THR A 131 5.71 -8.41 3.64
C THR A 131 5.57 -6.91 3.93
N LEU A 132 6.31 -6.42 4.91
CA LEU A 132 6.26 -5.04 5.34
C LEU A 132 7.19 -4.14 4.51
N ARG A 133 6.71 -2.95 4.17
CA ARG A 133 7.49 -1.88 3.55
C ARG A 133 7.55 -0.68 4.48
N THR A 134 8.75 -0.11 4.61
CA THR A 134 8.96 1.11 5.38
C THR A 134 8.48 2.32 4.58
N LEU A 135 7.58 3.09 5.16
CA LEU A 135 7.04 4.33 4.58
C LEU A 135 7.15 5.47 5.58
N THR A 136 7.24 6.69 5.08
CA THR A 136 7.07 7.92 5.87
C THR A 136 5.59 8.31 5.95
N THR A 137 5.24 9.18 6.88
CA THR A 137 3.88 9.75 6.98
C THR A 137 3.44 10.39 5.68
N GLU A 138 4.34 11.11 5.00
CA GLU A 138 4.08 11.76 3.71
C GLU A 138 3.76 10.73 2.62
N SER A 139 4.60 9.68 2.48
CA SER A 139 4.36 8.60 1.52
C SER A 139 3.06 7.85 1.78
N LEU A 140 2.71 7.65 3.06
CA LEU A 140 1.48 6.99 3.45
C LEU A 140 0.24 7.84 3.15
N SER A 141 0.32 9.15 3.28
CA SER A 141 -0.80 10.05 3.00
C SER A 141 -1.31 9.94 1.56
N VAL A 142 -0.43 9.63 0.61
CA VAL A 142 -0.78 9.42 -0.81
C VAL A 142 -1.56 8.12 -1.01
N LEU A 143 -1.36 7.11 -0.15
CA LEU A 143 -2.07 5.83 -0.24
C LEU A 143 -3.51 5.91 0.30
N MET A 144 -3.85 6.98 1.03
CA MET A 144 -5.22 7.17 1.51
C MET A 144 -6.15 7.49 0.34
N PRO A 145 -7.17 6.66 0.08
CA PRO A 145 -8.10 6.87 -1.01
C PRO A 145 -9.11 7.97 -0.64
N PHE A 146 -8.67 9.21 -0.57
CA PHE A 146 -9.58 10.35 -0.45
C PHE A 146 -10.35 10.53 -1.76
N ARG A 147 -11.26 9.62 -2.02
CA ARG A 147 -12.24 9.79 -3.10
C ARG A 147 -13.55 10.20 -2.51
N VAL A 148 -14.11 11.25 -3.08
CA VAL A 148 -15.50 11.58 -2.84
C VAL A 148 -16.33 10.46 -3.47
N GLN A 149 -17.17 9.83 -2.67
CA GLN A 149 -18.07 8.80 -3.16
C GLN A 149 -19.12 9.47 -4.04
N GLU A 150 -19.12 9.17 -5.32
CA GLU A 150 -20.14 9.59 -6.27
C GLU A 150 -21.15 8.47 -6.42
N ILE A 151 -22.42 8.80 -6.23
CA ILE A 151 -23.53 7.88 -6.42
C ILE A 151 -24.30 8.36 -7.64
N MET A 152 -24.15 7.67 -8.76
CA MET A 152 -24.82 7.99 -10.01
C MET A 152 -25.44 6.73 -10.62
N ASP A 153 -26.55 6.27 -10.05
CA ASP A 153 -27.26 5.09 -10.52
C ASP A 153 -28.01 5.41 -11.82
N LYS A 154 -27.98 4.47 -12.77
CA LYS A 154 -28.83 4.55 -13.96
C LYS A 154 -30.30 4.49 -13.54
N ASN A 155 -31.09 5.43 -13.99
CA ASN A 155 -32.50 5.60 -13.61
C ASN A 155 -32.70 5.94 -12.13
N GLY A 156 -31.69 6.54 -11.47
CA GLY A 156 -31.81 7.04 -10.12
C GLY A 156 -32.68 8.29 -10.04
N ILE A 157 -33.27 8.51 -8.86
CA ILE A 157 -33.96 9.74 -8.52
C ILE A 157 -32.94 10.74 -8.01
N TYR A 158 -33.05 12.01 -8.40
CA TYR A 158 -32.24 13.08 -7.86
C TYR A 158 -32.46 13.22 -6.35
N TYR A 159 -31.38 13.08 -5.58
CA TYR A 159 -31.41 13.13 -4.12
C TYR A 159 -30.77 14.39 -3.57
N GLY A 160 -29.87 15.01 -4.31
CA GLY A 160 -29.15 16.20 -3.91
C GLY A 160 -27.81 16.35 -4.60
N GLU A 161 -26.96 17.21 -4.05
CA GLU A 161 -25.59 17.44 -4.49
C GLU A 161 -24.62 17.00 -3.40
N ASN A 162 -23.49 16.44 -3.83
CA ASN A 162 -22.41 16.08 -2.93
C ASN A 162 -21.75 17.35 -2.38
N ALA A 163 -21.68 17.50 -1.07
CA ALA A 163 -21.16 18.70 -0.41
C ALA A 163 -19.69 19.01 -0.73
N ILE A 164 -18.91 18.03 -1.23
CA ILE A 164 -17.48 18.18 -1.50
C ILE A 164 -17.22 18.33 -3.00
N SER A 165 -17.79 17.43 -3.83
CA SER A 165 -17.55 17.44 -5.29
C SER A 165 -18.56 18.29 -6.06
N HIS A 166 -19.67 18.70 -5.45
CA HIS A 166 -20.80 19.38 -6.09
C HIS A 166 -21.45 18.60 -7.25
N ASN A 167 -21.15 17.29 -7.34
CA ASN A 167 -21.77 16.41 -8.33
C ASN A 167 -23.15 15.95 -7.87
N LEU A 168 -24.02 15.67 -8.84
CA LEU A 168 -25.38 15.19 -8.58
C LEU A 168 -25.35 13.80 -7.95
N ILE A 169 -26.16 13.60 -6.91
CA ILE A 169 -26.40 12.30 -6.29
C ILE A 169 -27.70 11.74 -6.88
N MET A 170 -27.55 10.66 -7.65
CA MET A 170 -28.66 9.93 -8.28
C MET A 170 -28.75 8.54 -7.65
N VAL A 171 -29.83 8.27 -6.90
CA VAL A 171 -29.99 7.00 -6.17
C VAL A 171 -31.16 6.22 -6.75
N ASN A 172 -30.92 4.95 -7.08
CA ASN A 172 -31.99 4.03 -7.47
C ASN A 172 -32.46 3.24 -6.24
N LEU A 173 -33.57 3.66 -5.65
CA LEU A 173 -34.14 3.06 -4.44
C LEU A 173 -34.59 1.60 -4.65
N SER A 174 -34.81 1.16 -5.89
CA SER A 174 -35.16 -0.23 -6.18
C SER A 174 -33.98 -1.21 -6.04
N LEU A 175 -32.73 -0.71 -6.07
CA LEU A 175 -31.51 -1.49 -5.84
C LEU A 175 -31.16 -1.58 -4.36
N ILE A 176 -31.61 -0.65 -3.55
CA ILE A 176 -31.55 -0.72 -2.09
C ILE A 176 -32.75 -1.61 -1.72
N HIS A 177 -32.52 -2.89 -1.40
CA HIS A 177 -33.54 -3.79 -0.90
C HIS A 177 -34.17 -3.26 0.39
N ILE A 178 -35.02 -2.26 0.25
CA ILE A 178 -36.05 -2.02 1.21
C ILE A 178 -37.09 -3.09 0.86
N SER A 179 -37.03 -4.24 1.55
CA SER A 179 -38.10 -5.21 1.51
C SER A 179 -39.38 -4.42 1.79
N GLU A 180 -40.27 -4.40 0.80
CA GLU A 180 -41.61 -3.87 1.04
C GLU A 180 -42.15 -4.54 2.31
N PRO A 181 -42.69 -3.77 3.28
CA PRO A 181 -43.32 -4.40 4.41
C PRO A 181 -44.44 -5.29 3.82
N THR A 182 -44.31 -6.60 4.02
CA THR A 182 -45.30 -7.58 3.64
C THR A 182 -46.64 -7.08 4.14
N ARG A 183 -47.50 -6.70 3.21
CA ARG A 183 -48.87 -6.25 3.51
C ARG A 183 -49.52 -7.40 4.25
N PRO A 184 -49.99 -7.22 5.52
CA PRO A 184 -50.66 -8.31 6.21
C PRO A 184 -51.90 -8.69 5.38
N GLU A 185 -51.97 -9.98 5.01
CA GLU A 185 -53.15 -10.50 4.35
C GLU A 185 -54.38 -10.33 5.27
N PRO A 186 -55.51 -9.84 4.76
CA PRO A 186 -56.70 -9.78 5.56
C PRO A 186 -57.13 -11.13 6.01
N ILE A 187 -57.21 -11.37 7.30
CA ILE A 187 -57.74 -12.58 7.93
C ILE A 187 -59.23 -12.63 7.58
N SER A 188 -59.60 -13.60 6.74
CA SER A 188 -60.97 -13.93 6.41
C SER A 188 -61.58 -14.78 7.50
#